data_2cdf11a30dd6acb3aa9d8ed3b0855c3a
#
_entry.id   2cdf11a30dd6acb3aa9d8ed3b0855c3a
#
_cell.length_a   1.000
_cell.length_b   1.000
_cell.length_c   1.000
_cell.angle_alpha   90.00
_cell.angle_beta   90.00
_cell.angle_gamma   90.00
#
_symmetry.space_group_name_H-M   'P 1'
#
loop_
_entity.id
_entity.type
_entity.pdbx_description
1 polymer ?
#
loop_
_entity_poly.entity_id
_entity_poly.type
_entity_poly.pdbx_seq_one_letter_code
_entity_poly.pdbx_strand_id
1 'polypeptide(L)'
;MPASMGTAVHNSVEDLCNLDVKDRESEEKGWLPPTAKAILDRHWQIEKKIFLETPRHPKWKDEMITKAHNGLVGALNILFVKSGLEKISLSEVTVGMWTHVQSIVLANEGTLVSECGRLMGRLDLLVADMDEDGRSKGWIVADLKTGRPPKVSLNDKVSRQLRFYRDLLIENNPNHPPLHAEGWYSANQSVHRAEGPSVLEDAFKAWEGMRHSDTPFEATPNSTACGFCEWKAWCPTWWAARRDGILPPGNIFRDEVVNIIRFDSDSGATLFERAPPVGDEGEVGRSENKFGAILRDQALSQMRQLLDSGYQGPVFLGSAKADGKVMHLGDWSEILPWSPINKSLI
;
A
#
# COMPACT_ATOMS: atom_id res chain seq x y z
N MET A 1 -7.14 4.27 -0.45
CA MET A 1 -7.12 5.36 -1.49
C MET A 1 -5.73 5.67 -2.04
N PRO A 2 -4.71 6.16 -1.26
CA PRO A 2 -3.40 6.47 -1.86
C PRO A 2 -2.73 5.26 -2.53
N ALA A 3 -2.82 4.08 -1.95
CA ALA A 3 -2.30 2.84 -2.55
C ALA A 3 -3.02 2.50 -3.86
N SER A 4 -4.36 2.44 -3.85
CA SER A 4 -5.16 2.17 -5.05
C SER A 4 -4.92 3.18 -6.18
N MET A 5 -4.75 4.47 -5.83
CA MET A 5 -4.35 5.48 -6.81
C MET A 5 -2.97 5.17 -7.39
N GLY A 6 -2.02 4.78 -6.55
CA GLY A 6 -0.69 4.37 -7.00
C GLY A 6 -0.77 3.20 -7.96
N THR A 7 -1.46 2.13 -7.58
CA THR A 7 -1.66 0.94 -8.43
C THR A 7 -2.28 1.29 -9.78
N ALA A 8 -3.32 2.13 -9.81
CA ALA A 8 -3.92 2.55 -11.07
C ALA A 8 -2.94 3.28 -11.98
N VAL A 9 -2.07 4.14 -11.42
CA VAL A 9 -1.03 4.84 -12.20
C VAL A 9 0.04 3.88 -12.70
N HIS A 10 0.56 2.97 -11.86
CA HIS A 10 1.56 1.97 -12.25
C HIS A 10 1.06 1.08 -13.38
N ASN A 11 -0.12 0.48 -13.22
CA ASN A 11 -0.72 -0.36 -14.26
C ASN A 11 -0.97 0.43 -15.56
N SER A 12 -1.27 1.72 -15.45
CA SER A 12 -1.44 2.57 -16.65
C SER A 12 -0.12 2.83 -17.38
N VAL A 13 0.97 3.02 -16.65
CA VAL A 13 2.31 3.15 -17.26
C VAL A 13 2.71 1.84 -17.92
N GLU A 14 2.48 0.70 -17.26
CA GLU A 14 2.74 -0.64 -17.80
C GLU A 14 2.00 -0.84 -19.12
N ASP A 15 0.68 -0.61 -19.15
CA ASP A 15 -0.13 -0.79 -20.36
C ASP A 15 0.31 0.14 -21.50
N LEU A 16 0.68 1.38 -21.18
CA LEU A 16 1.19 2.31 -22.17
C LEU A 16 2.56 1.86 -22.73
N CYS A 17 3.46 1.38 -21.89
CA CYS A 17 4.73 0.83 -22.33
C CYS A 17 4.56 -0.40 -23.23
N ASN A 18 3.52 -1.20 -23.02
CA ASN A 18 3.20 -2.39 -23.80
C ASN A 18 2.22 -2.14 -24.97
N LEU A 19 1.80 -0.88 -25.16
CA LEU A 19 0.80 -0.55 -26.17
C LEU A 19 1.32 -0.83 -27.58
N ASP A 20 0.60 -1.64 -28.35
CA ASP A 20 0.90 -1.81 -29.78
C ASP A 20 0.42 -0.58 -30.59
N VAL A 21 1.35 0.09 -31.25
CA VAL A 21 1.11 1.30 -32.05
C VAL A 21 1.49 1.11 -33.52
N LYS A 22 1.73 -0.14 -33.96
CA LYS A 22 2.24 -0.44 -35.32
C LYS A 22 1.30 -0.04 -36.43
N ASP A 23 -0.02 -0.01 -36.18
CA ASP A 23 -1.02 0.35 -37.19
C ASP A 23 -1.22 1.87 -37.32
N ARG A 24 -0.46 2.68 -36.55
CA ARG A 24 -0.53 4.13 -36.58
C ARG A 24 0.57 4.76 -37.44
N GLU A 25 0.30 5.93 -38.00
CA GLU A 25 1.31 6.70 -38.70
C GLU A 25 2.35 7.29 -37.73
N SER A 26 3.64 7.21 -38.08
CA SER A 26 4.75 7.67 -37.22
C SER A 26 4.61 9.12 -36.75
N GLU A 27 4.10 10.01 -37.62
CA GLU A 27 3.94 11.43 -37.33
C GLU A 27 2.57 11.81 -36.72
N GLU A 28 1.72 10.80 -36.44
CA GLU A 28 0.41 11.02 -35.83
C GLU A 28 0.56 11.63 -34.43
N LYS A 29 -0.12 12.77 -34.20
CA LYS A 29 -0.17 13.49 -32.92
C LYS A 29 -1.56 13.45 -32.30
N GLY A 30 -1.67 13.87 -31.04
CA GLY A 30 -2.94 13.99 -30.32
C GLY A 30 -3.57 12.66 -29.91
N TRP A 31 -2.97 11.55 -30.24
CA TRP A 31 -3.46 10.19 -29.92
C TRP A 31 -3.19 9.79 -28.45
N LEU A 32 -2.07 10.23 -27.88
CA LEU A 32 -1.62 9.78 -26.57
C LEU A 32 -2.52 10.27 -25.41
N PRO A 33 -2.99 11.54 -25.35
CA PRO A 33 -3.83 12.00 -24.24
C PRO A 33 -5.14 11.19 -24.07
N PRO A 34 -5.96 10.97 -25.10
CA PRO A 34 -7.18 10.18 -24.96
C PRO A 34 -6.88 8.72 -24.64
N THR A 35 -5.82 8.14 -25.19
CA THR A 35 -5.39 6.77 -24.91
C THR A 35 -4.97 6.61 -23.45
N ALA A 36 -4.08 7.48 -22.96
CA ALA A 36 -3.62 7.48 -21.58
C ALA A 36 -4.79 7.66 -20.60
N LYS A 37 -5.73 8.56 -20.92
CA LYS A 37 -6.93 8.76 -20.11
C LYS A 37 -7.81 7.50 -20.06
N ALA A 38 -8.07 6.88 -21.20
CA ALA A 38 -8.91 5.69 -21.27
C ALA A 38 -8.31 4.50 -20.48
N ILE A 39 -6.99 4.32 -20.57
CA ILE A 39 -6.27 3.31 -19.82
C ILE A 39 -6.35 3.59 -18.33
N LEU A 40 -6.10 4.83 -17.89
CA LEU A 40 -6.21 5.19 -16.47
C LEU A 40 -7.64 5.04 -15.94
N ASP A 41 -8.65 5.48 -16.69
CA ASP A 41 -10.06 5.35 -16.30
C ASP A 41 -10.43 3.87 -16.07
N ARG A 42 -9.93 2.96 -16.92
CA ARG A 42 -10.14 1.51 -16.76
C ARG A 42 -9.52 1.00 -15.47
N HIS A 43 -8.24 1.28 -15.21
CA HIS A 43 -7.56 0.85 -13.98
C HIS A 43 -8.17 1.50 -12.74
N TRP A 44 -8.62 2.74 -12.84
CA TRP A 44 -9.32 3.43 -11.77
C TRP A 44 -10.62 2.71 -11.36
N GLN A 45 -11.40 2.24 -12.33
CA GLN A 45 -12.63 1.48 -12.05
C GLN A 45 -12.33 0.10 -11.44
N ILE A 46 -11.27 -0.57 -11.88
CA ILE A 46 -10.82 -1.84 -11.29
C ILE A 46 -10.44 -1.62 -9.83
N GLU A 47 -9.61 -0.63 -9.55
CA GLU A 47 -9.18 -0.30 -8.19
C GLU A 47 -10.34 0.14 -7.30
N LYS A 48 -11.30 0.89 -7.84
CA LYS A 48 -12.53 1.26 -7.14
C LYS A 48 -13.32 0.03 -6.71
N LYS A 49 -13.49 -0.94 -7.60
CA LYS A 49 -14.21 -2.18 -7.29
C LYS A 49 -13.50 -2.95 -6.16
N ILE A 50 -12.20 -3.19 -6.28
CA ILE A 50 -11.40 -3.88 -5.27
C ILE A 50 -11.48 -3.15 -3.92
N PHE A 51 -11.37 -1.83 -3.93
CA PHE A 51 -11.43 -1.01 -2.73
C PHE A 51 -12.77 -1.12 -2.01
N LEU A 52 -13.88 -1.11 -2.75
CA LEU A 52 -15.23 -1.21 -2.18
C LEU A 52 -15.55 -2.61 -1.66
N GLU A 53 -14.92 -3.64 -2.20
CA GLU A 53 -15.04 -5.02 -1.74
C GLU A 53 -14.14 -5.33 -0.53
N THR A 54 -13.13 -4.50 -0.27
CA THR A 54 -12.19 -4.72 0.84
C THR A 54 -12.77 -4.15 2.14
N PRO A 55 -12.91 -4.96 3.21
CA PRO A 55 -13.33 -4.47 4.52
C PRO A 55 -12.38 -3.38 5.07
N ARG A 56 -12.90 -2.51 5.94
CA ARG A 56 -12.11 -1.51 6.67
C ARG A 56 -11.57 -0.33 5.87
N HIS A 57 -12.02 -0.13 4.63
CA HIS A 57 -11.61 1.04 3.88
C HIS A 57 -12.55 2.22 4.11
N PRO A 58 -11.99 3.44 4.24
CA PRO A 58 -12.80 4.65 4.24
C PRO A 58 -13.51 4.80 2.88
N LYS A 59 -14.41 5.75 2.79
CA LYS A 59 -15.15 6.04 1.57
C LYS A 59 -14.22 6.30 0.37
N TRP A 60 -14.56 5.72 -0.78
CA TRP A 60 -13.88 6.03 -2.03
C TRP A 60 -14.10 7.49 -2.43
N LYS A 61 -13.06 8.13 -2.97
CA LYS A 61 -13.04 9.55 -3.37
C LYS A 61 -12.80 9.66 -4.87
N ASP A 62 -13.87 9.80 -5.63
CA ASP A 62 -13.78 9.90 -7.10
C ASP A 62 -12.96 11.11 -7.57
N GLU A 63 -12.94 12.20 -6.81
CA GLU A 63 -12.15 13.39 -7.12
C GLU A 63 -10.62 13.14 -7.18
N MET A 64 -10.15 12.05 -6.57
CA MET A 64 -8.73 11.68 -6.61
C MET A 64 -8.26 11.23 -7.99
N ILE A 65 -9.16 10.96 -8.94
CA ILE A 65 -8.80 10.62 -10.33
C ILE A 65 -7.99 11.74 -11.01
N THR A 66 -8.28 13.00 -10.71
CA THR A 66 -7.49 14.13 -11.22
C THR A 66 -6.03 14.05 -10.75
N LYS A 67 -5.82 13.65 -9.49
CA LYS A 67 -4.47 13.47 -8.96
C LYS A 67 -3.78 12.25 -9.58
N ALA A 68 -4.52 11.18 -9.84
CA ALA A 68 -3.99 10.01 -10.55
C ALA A 68 -3.58 10.38 -11.98
N HIS A 69 -4.40 11.15 -12.69
CA HIS A 69 -4.07 11.65 -14.04
C HIS A 69 -2.79 12.49 -14.03
N ASN A 70 -2.67 13.44 -13.09
CA ASN A 70 -1.44 14.25 -12.96
C ASN A 70 -0.23 13.36 -12.62
N GLY A 71 -0.41 12.32 -11.82
CA GLY A 71 0.60 11.33 -11.53
C GLY A 71 1.05 10.55 -12.77
N LEU A 72 0.11 10.12 -13.61
CA LEU A 72 0.40 9.44 -14.87
C LEU A 72 1.19 10.37 -15.83
N VAL A 73 0.71 11.59 -16.03
CA VAL A 73 1.42 12.59 -16.86
C VAL A 73 2.83 12.83 -16.35
N GLY A 74 3.00 12.94 -15.03
CA GLY A 74 4.33 13.11 -14.43
C GLY A 74 5.26 11.93 -14.65
N ALA A 75 4.75 10.69 -14.58
CA ALA A 75 5.52 9.48 -14.87
C ALA A 75 5.97 9.43 -16.34
N LEU A 76 5.07 9.74 -17.28
CA LEU A 76 5.38 9.80 -18.69
C LEU A 76 6.42 10.88 -19.02
N ASN A 77 6.34 12.04 -18.37
CA ASN A 77 7.35 13.09 -18.53
C ASN A 77 8.75 12.66 -18.06
N ILE A 78 8.85 11.86 -17.00
CA ILE A 78 10.14 11.29 -16.58
C ILE A 78 10.65 10.33 -17.66
N LEU A 79 9.80 9.46 -18.20
CA LEU A 79 10.15 8.54 -19.28
C LEU A 79 10.63 9.30 -20.53
N PHE A 80 9.98 10.39 -20.92
CA PHE A 80 10.41 11.23 -22.05
C PHE A 80 11.81 11.78 -21.82
N VAL A 81 12.07 12.35 -20.66
CA VAL A 81 13.41 12.87 -20.33
C VAL A 81 14.46 11.75 -20.36
N LYS A 82 14.13 10.55 -19.84
CA LYS A 82 15.05 9.40 -19.85
C LYS A 82 15.30 8.85 -21.25
N SER A 83 14.37 9.03 -22.18
CA SER A 83 14.56 8.67 -23.59
C SER A 83 15.30 9.74 -24.41
N GLY A 84 15.79 10.82 -23.78
CA GLY A 84 16.46 11.92 -24.46
C GLY A 84 15.50 12.93 -25.11
N LEU A 85 14.19 12.77 -24.91
CA LEU A 85 13.21 13.77 -25.31
C LEU A 85 13.13 14.87 -24.26
N GLU A 86 12.88 16.09 -24.67
CA GLU A 86 12.58 17.18 -23.75
C GLU A 86 11.19 16.99 -23.12
N LYS A 87 10.87 17.77 -22.10
CA LYS A 87 9.50 17.86 -21.60
C LYS A 87 8.58 18.35 -22.70
N ILE A 88 7.71 17.47 -23.14
CA ILE A 88 6.78 17.71 -24.24
C ILE A 88 5.34 17.50 -23.76
N SER A 89 4.38 18.25 -24.28
CA SER A 89 2.97 17.97 -24.04
C SER A 89 2.60 16.61 -24.65
N LEU A 90 1.78 15.82 -23.93
CA LEU A 90 1.32 14.54 -24.44
C LEU A 90 0.64 14.65 -25.83
N SER A 91 0.00 15.78 -26.12
CA SER A 91 -0.64 16.03 -27.40
C SER A 91 0.34 16.20 -28.57
N GLU A 92 1.59 16.57 -28.27
CA GLU A 92 2.64 16.75 -29.26
C GLU A 92 3.48 15.49 -29.49
N VAL A 93 3.33 14.48 -28.62
CA VAL A 93 4.05 13.22 -28.76
C VAL A 93 3.56 12.49 -30.01
N THR A 94 4.45 12.29 -30.97
CA THR A 94 4.15 11.48 -32.15
C THR A 94 4.26 9.99 -31.84
N VAL A 95 3.68 9.15 -32.68
CA VAL A 95 3.80 7.68 -32.56
C VAL A 95 5.27 7.26 -32.65
N GLY A 96 6.06 7.88 -33.54
CA GLY A 96 7.49 7.60 -33.64
C GLY A 96 8.27 7.94 -32.38
N MET A 97 7.97 9.08 -31.73
CA MET A 97 8.54 9.43 -30.43
C MET A 97 8.16 8.39 -29.35
N TRP A 98 6.91 7.95 -29.34
CA TRP A 98 6.47 6.93 -28.38
C TRP A 98 7.13 5.57 -28.61
N THR A 99 7.28 5.15 -29.85
CA THR A 99 8.02 3.93 -30.21
C THR A 99 9.47 4.01 -29.71
N HIS A 100 10.09 5.17 -29.80
CA HIS A 100 11.42 5.39 -29.24
C HIS A 100 11.41 5.27 -27.71
N VAL A 101 10.43 5.87 -27.00
CA VAL A 101 10.26 5.69 -25.55
C VAL A 101 10.09 4.21 -25.18
N GLN A 102 9.27 3.48 -25.92
CA GLN A 102 9.10 2.03 -25.69
C GLN A 102 10.40 1.27 -25.91
N SER A 103 11.24 1.66 -26.86
CA SER A 103 12.50 0.96 -27.15
C SER A 103 13.54 1.04 -26.03
N ILE A 104 13.48 2.04 -25.17
CA ILE A 104 14.37 2.14 -23.99
C ILE A 104 13.84 1.38 -22.79
N VAL A 105 12.55 0.99 -22.75
CA VAL A 105 11.97 0.20 -21.66
C VAL A 105 12.31 -1.28 -21.91
N LEU A 106 13.27 -1.80 -21.15
CA LEU A 106 13.78 -3.16 -21.30
C LEU A 106 12.87 -4.19 -20.63
N ALA A 107 12.21 -3.80 -19.54
CA ALA A 107 11.18 -4.59 -18.86
C ALA A 107 10.28 -3.67 -18.03
N ASN A 108 9.03 -4.07 -17.85
CA ASN A 108 8.08 -3.45 -16.93
C ASN A 108 7.41 -4.54 -16.10
N GLU A 109 7.09 -4.20 -14.83
CA GLU A 109 6.48 -5.12 -13.86
C GLU A 109 7.19 -6.48 -13.78
N GLY A 110 8.52 -6.47 -13.96
CA GLY A 110 9.36 -7.67 -14.00
C GLY A 110 9.52 -8.30 -12.63
N THR A 111 9.35 -9.63 -12.53
CA THR A 111 9.62 -10.38 -11.32
C THR A 111 11.08 -10.81 -11.27
N LEU A 112 11.76 -10.44 -10.18
CA LEU A 112 13.12 -10.84 -9.86
C LEU A 112 13.09 -11.87 -8.74
N VAL A 113 13.79 -12.97 -8.90
CA VAL A 113 13.87 -14.04 -7.89
C VAL A 113 15.34 -14.34 -7.63
N SER A 114 15.76 -14.44 -6.37
CA SER A 114 17.13 -14.83 -6.03
C SER A 114 17.41 -16.25 -6.53
N GLU A 115 18.69 -16.60 -6.81
CA GLU A 115 19.08 -17.94 -7.28
C GLU A 115 18.53 -19.08 -6.40
N CYS A 116 18.48 -18.87 -5.09
CA CYS A 116 17.94 -19.86 -4.15
C CYS A 116 16.41 -19.84 -4.03
N GLY A 117 15.69 -18.97 -4.73
CA GLY A 117 14.22 -18.85 -4.72
C GLY A 117 13.63 -18.26 -3.44
N ARG A 118 14.44 -17.80 -2.49
CA ARG A 118 13.99 -17.33 -1.17
C ARG A 118 13.57 -15.87 -1.13
N LEU A 119 14.17 -15.05 -1.99
CA LEU A 119 13.88 -13.64 -2.10
C LEU A 119 13.23 -13.37 -3.45
N MET A 120 12.21 -12.53 -3.43
CA MET A 120 11.49 -12.13 -4.63
C MET A 120 11.19 -10.63 -4.58
N GLY A 121 11.37 -9.96 -5.70
CA GLY A 121 11.01 -8.57 -5.89
C GLY A 121 10.28 -8.37 -7.21
N ARG A 122 9.44 -7.35 -7.29
CA ARG A 122 8.81 -6.91 -8.53
C ARG A 122 9.24 -5.48 -8.80
N LEU A 123 9.99 -5.29 -9.89
CA LEU A 123 10.41 -3.97 -10.32
C LEU A 123 9.31 -3.32 -11.17
N ASP A 124 9.14 -2.01 -11.05
CA ASP A 124 8.18 -1.29 -11.90
C ASP A 124 8.72 -1.18 -13.33
N LEU A 125 9.94 -0.68 -13.49
CA LEU A 125 10.57 -0.46 -14.79
C LEU A 125 12.06 -0.80 -14.76
N LEU A 126 12.55 -1.45 -15.81
CA LEU A 126 13.95 -1.52 -16.19
C LEU A 126 14.14 -0.73 -17.46
N VAL A 127 15.00 0.28 -17.43
CA VAL A 127 15.15 1.24 -18.53
C VAL A 127 16.61 1.32 -18.94
N ALA A 128 16.88 1.43 -20.24
CA ALA A 128 18.22 1.73 -20.74
C ALA A 128 18.64 3.14 -20.29
N ASP A 129 19.83 3.26 -19.71
CA ASP A 129 20.44 4.55 -19.36
C ASP A 129 21.13 5.11 -20.62
N MET A 130 20.51 6.10 -21.25
CA MET A 130 20.99 6.66 -22.53
C MET A 130 22.02 7.76 -22.26
N ASP A 131 23.05 7.83 -23.11
CA ASP A 131 23.97 8.96 -23.18
C ASP A 131 23.44 10.07 -24.11
N GLU A 132 24.19 11.15 -24.23
CA GLU A 132 23.86 12.32 -25.08
C GLU A 132 23.82 11.95 -26.58
N ASP A 133 24.51 10.90 -26.99
CA ASP A 133 24.52 10.37 -28.36
C ASP A 133 23.38 9.39 -28.65
N GLY A 134 22.51 9.13 -27.65
CA GLY A 134 21.41 8.17 -27.78
C GLY A 134 21.84 6.69 -27.69
N ARG A 135 23.01 6.42 -27.14
CA ARG A 135 23.51 5.04 -26.92
C ARG A 135 23.27 4.61 -25.48
N SER A 136 22.96 3.33 -25.28
CA SER A 136 22.84 2.80 -23.93
C SER A 136 24.22 2.67 -23.28
N LYS A 137 24.41 3.37 -22.16
CA LYS A 137 25.61 3.29 -21.32
C LYS A 137 25.39 2.41 -20.07
N GLY A 138 24.18 1.92 -19.85
CA GLY A 138 23.84 1.13 -18.68
C GLY A 138 22.36 0.84 -18.54
N TRP A 139 21.97 0.40 -17.35
CA TRP A 139 20.58 0.12 -16.99
C TRP A 139 20.16 0.92 -15.74
N ILE A 140 18.90 1.29 -15.71
CA ILE A 140 18.25 1.95 -14.58
C ILE A 140 17.13 1.03 -14.07
N VAL A 141 17.21 0.58 -12.83
CA VAL A 141 16.08 0.03 -12.09
C VAL A 141 15.28 1.19 -11.55
N ALA A 142 14.11 1.44 -12.10
CA ALA A 142 13.26 2.55 -11.70
C ALA A 142 12.02 2.04 -10.94
N ASP A 143 11.71 2.71 -9.84
CA ASP A 143 10.53 2.47 -9.04
C ASP A 143 9.71 3.76 -8.99
N LEU A 144 8.48 3.68 -9.51
CA LEU A 144 7.58 4.81 -9.65
C LEU A 144 6.88 5.12 -8.33
N LYS A 145 6.94 6.35 -7.90
CA LYS A 145 6.33 6.82 -6.66
C LYS A 145 5.29 7.91 -6.94
N THR A 146 4.03 7.62 -6.66
CA THR A 146 2.91 8.58 -6.74
C THR A 146 2.69 9.33 -5.44
N GLY A 147 3.43 8.98 -4.39
CA GLY A 147 3.38 9.60 -3.07
C GLY A 147 4.12 10.94 -3.01
N ARG A 148 4.27 11.43 -1.77
CA ARG A 148 4.98 12.70 -1.53
C ARG A 148 6.48 12.54 -1.82
N PRO A 149 7.06 13.39 -2.69
CA PRO A 149 8.50 13.34 -2.96
C PRO A 149 9.32 13.70 -1.72
N PRO A 150 10.54 13.15 -1.58
CA PRO A 150 11.44 13.52 -0.53
C PRO A 150 11.93 14.97 -0.73
N LYS A 151 12.29 15.64 0.36
CA LYS A 151 12.81 17.01 0.30
C LYS A 151 14.28 17.07 -0.14
N VAL A 152 15.08 16.09 0.24
CA VAL A 152 16.53 16.07 -0.01
C VAL A 152 16.95 14.73 -0.60
N SER A 153 16.75 13.62 0.11
CA SER A 153 17.16 12.28 -0.30
C SER A 153 16.04 11.27 -0.04
N LEU A 154 16.14 10.11 -0.69
CA LEU A 154 15.25 8.98 -0.42
C LEU A 154 15.26 8.62 1.06
N ASN A 155 14.09 8.28 1.60
CA ASN A 155 14.05 7.67 2.92
C ASN A 155 14.67 6.26 2.87
N ASP A 156 15.15 5.77 4.01
CA ASP A 156 15.87 4.50 4.10
C ASP A 156 15.06 3.32 3.56
N LYS A 157 13.75 3.27 3.82
CA LYS A 157 12.87 2.19 3.33
C LYS A 157 12.83 2.13 1.80
N VAL A 158 12.65 3.27 1.13
CA VAL A 158 12.62 3.34 -0.35
C VAL A 158 14.00 3.06 -0.92
N SER A 159 15.06 3.64 -0.32
CA SER A 159 16.44 3.38 -0.74
C SER A 159 16.80 1.89 -0.65
N ARG A 160 16.41 1.21 0.44
CA ARG A 160 16.61 -0.24 0.60
C ARG A 160 15.83 -1.06 -0.42
N GLN A 161 14.58 -0.71 -0.69
CA GLN A 161 13.74 -1.38 -1.70
C GLN A 161 14.40 -1.31 -3.09
N LEU A 162 14.83 -0.13 -3.49
CA LEU A 162 15.49 0.09 -4.77
C LEU A 162 16.82 -0.67 -4.91
N ARG A 163 17.65 -0.63 -3.86
CA ARG A 163 18.89 -1.42 -3.81
C ARG A 163 18.61 -2.91 -3.84
N PHE A 164 17.56 -3.37 -3.20
CA PHE A 164 17.15 -4.78 -3.24
C PHE A 164 16.81 -5.23 -4.67
N TYR A 165 16.06 -4.45 -5.42
CA TYR A 165 15.76 -4.77 -6.83
C TYR A 165 17.02 -4.73 -7.70
N ARG A 166 17.88 -3.72 -7.50
CA ARG A 166 19.18 -3.65 -8.16
C ARG A 166 20.00 -4.91 -7.90
N ASP A 167 20.11 -5.31 -6.66
CA ASP A 167 20.96 -6.42 -6.24
C ASP A 167 20.44 -7.75 -6.74
N LEU A 168 19.12 -7.98 -6.74
CA LEU A 168 18.51 -9.17 -7.37
C LEU A 168 18.74 -9.17 -8.88
N LEU A 169 18.67 -8.03 -9.54
CA LEU A 169 18.94 -7.95 -10.97
C LEU A 169 20.40 -8.27 -11.30
N ILE A 170 21.33 -7.80 -10.46
CA ILE A 170 22.76 -8.14 -10.57
C ILE A 170 22.98 -9.65 -10.42
N GLU A 171 22.37 -10.28 -9.40
CA GLU A 171 22.48 -11.73 -9.18
C GLU A 171 21.97 -12.52 -10.40
N ASN A 172 20.85 -12.08 -10.97
CA ASN A 172 20.26 -12.75 -12.15
C ASN A 172 21.01 -12.48 -13.47
N ASN A 173 21.82 -11.43 -13.53
CA ASN A 173 22.51 -10.99 -14.74
C ASN A 173 23.99 -10.68 -14.46
N PRO A 174 24.86 -11.70 -14.27
CA PRO A 174 26.26 -11.49 -13.91
C PRO A 174 27.07 -10.60 -14.89
N ASN A 175 26.65 -10.57 -16.15
CA ASN A 175 27.28 -9.78 -17.22
C ASN A 175 26.51 -8.49 -17.51
N HIS A 176 25.79 -7.92 -16.54
CA HIS A 176 25.05 -6.68 -16.71
C HIS A 176 25.95 -5.49 -17.05
N PRO A 177 25.48 -4.51 -17.83
CA PRO A 177 26.19 -3.26 -18.01
C PRO A 177 26.19 -2.44 -16.69
N PRO A 178 26.83 -1.28 -16.62
CA PRO A 178 26.68 -0.38 -15.48
C PRO A 178 25.21 -0.22 -15.09
N LEU A 179 24.90 -0.39 -13.80
CA LEU A 179 23.53 -0.48 -13.29
C LEU A 179 23.36 0.38 -12.04
N HIS A 180 22.28 1.13 -12.01
CA HIS A 180 21.89 1.86 -10.80
C HIS A 180 20.36 1.84 -10.59
N ALA A 181 19.92 2.29 -9.41
CA ALA A 181 18.51 2.29 -9.04
C ALA A 181 18.01 3.70 -8.73
N GLU A 182 16.81 4.02 -9.17
CA GLU A 182 16.20 5.35 -9.05
C GLU A 182 14.76 5.27 -8.54
N GLY A 183 14.39 6.18 -7.65
CA GLY A 183 13.00 6.47 -7.29
C GLY A 183 12.46 7.63 -8.12
N TRP A 184 11.41 7.37 -8.89
CA TRP A 184 10.79 8.34 -9.79
C TRP A 184 9.50 8.89 -9.18
N TYR A 185 9.52 10.13 -8.75
CA TYR A 185 8.38 10.79 -8.11
C TYR A 185 7.55 11.56 -9.11
N SER A 186 6.43 10.96 -9.54
CA SER A 186 5.58 11.52 -10.59
C SER A 186 4.93 12.86 -10.21
N ALA A 187 4.67 13.11 -8.93
CA ALA A 187 3.99 14.33 -8.48
C ALA A 187 4.75 15.62 -8.78
N ASN A 188 6.08 15.59 -8.78
CA ASN A 188 6.95 16.74 -9.07
C ASN A 188 8.01 16.42 -10.13
N GLN A 189 7.92 15.23 -10.74
CA GLN A 189 8.85 14.74 -11.77
C GLN A 189 10.31 14.73 -11.30
N SER A 190 10.55 14.50 -9.99
CA SER A 190 11.91 14.37 -9.47
C SER A 190 12.38 12.93 -9.52
N VAL A 191 13.67 12.77 -9.79
CA VAL A 191 14.38 11.50 -9.83
C VAL A 191 15.43 11.51 -8.73
N HIS A 192 15.45 10.45 -7.93
CA HIS A 192 16.39 10.31 -6.81
C HIS A 192 17.10 8.97 -6.90
N ARG A 193 18.43 9.01 -6.97
CA ARG A 193 19.25 7.81 -7.03
C ARG A 193 19.37 7.15 -5.66
N ALA A 194 19.25 5.82 -5.63
CA ALA A 194 19.49 5.02 -4.44
C ALA A 194 20.93 4.53 -4.44
N GLU A 195 21.72 5.08 -3.55
CA GLU A 195 23.14 4.72 -3.39
C GLU A 195 23.34 3.87 -2.13
N GLY A 196 24.45 3.13 -2.08
CA GLY A 196 24.86 2.34 -0.94
C GLY A 196 25.19 0.88 -1.28
N PRO A 197 25.67 0.13 -0.27
CA PRO A 197 26.06 -1.27 -0.45
C PRO A 197 24.88 -2.17 -0.76
N SER A 198 25.18 -3.43 -1.11
CA SER A 198 24.16 -4.48 -1.26
C SER A 198 23.35 -4.65 0.03
N VAL A 199 22.07 -4.98 -0.15
CA VAL A 199 21.14 -5.26 0.95
C VAL A 199 20.69 -6.72 0.98
N LEU A 200 21.22 -7.59 0.11
CA LEU A 200 20.80 -8.99 0.04
C LEU A 200 21.09 -9.76 1.33
N GLU A 201 22.22 -9.52 1.96
CA GLU A 201 22.54 -10.18 3.24
C GLU A 201 21.50 -9.85 4.32
N ASP A 202 21.14 -8.57 4.45
CA ASP A 202 20.10 -8.15 5.38
C ASP A 202 18.73 -8.74 5.01
N ALA A 203 18.42 -8.84 3.72
CA ALA A 203 17.18 -9.44 3.24
C ALA A 203 17.13 -10.95 3.54
N PHE A 204 18.24 -11.67 3.37
CA PHE A 204 18.32 -13.09 3.77
C PHE A 204 18.18 -13.27 5.28
N LYS A 205 18.82 -12.43 6.09
CA LYS A 205 18.63 -12.46 7.56
C LYS A 205 17.17 -12.21 7.95
N ALA A 206 16.51 -11.26 7.29
CA ALA A 206 15.10 -11.01 7.52
C ALA A 206 14.23 -12.21 7.13
N TRP A 207 14.52 -12.84 5.98
CA TRP A 207 13.82 -14.05 5.54
C TRP A 207 14.00 -15.20 6.52
N GLU A 208 15.22 -15.45 7.01
CA GLU A 208 15.49 -16.47 8.03
C GLU A 208 14.68 -16.21 9.32
N GLY A 209 14.57 -14.94 9.73
CA GLY A 209 13.76 -14.56 10.88
C GLY A 209 12.24 -14.76 10.69
N MET A 210 11.77 -14.87 9.43
CA MET A 210 10.37 -15.15 9.10
C MET A 210 10.07 -16.63 8.85
N ARG A 211 11.08 -17.52 8.97
CA ARG A 211 10.86 -18.94 8.76
C ARG A 211 9.85 -19.50 9.75
N HIS A 212 9.07 -20.45 9.27
CA HIS A 212 8.13 -21.16 10.12
C HIS A 212 8.88 -21.81 11.28
N SER A 213 8.41 -21.55 12.50
CA SER A 213 8.95 -22.12 13.73
C SER A 213 7.86 -22.89 14.45
N ASP A 214 8.26 -23.97 15.16
CA ASP A 214 7.34 -24.75 15.99
C ASP A 214 6.86 -23.97 17.22
N THR A 215 7.49 -22.84 17.52
CA THR A 215 6.99 -21.84 18.48
C THR A 215 6.13 -20.82 17.73
N PRO A 216 4.80 -20.92 17.83
CA PRO A 216 3.95 -20.00 17.07
C PRO A 216 4.16 -18.57 17.55
N PHE A 217 4.65 -17.74 16.63
CA PHE A 217 4.37 -16.32 16.56
C PHE A 217 4.74 -15.46 17.79
N GLU A 218 6.01 -15.23 18.00
CA GLU A 218 6.43 -14.06 18.77
C GLU A 218 6.19 -12.79 17.93
N ALA A 219 4.99 -12.24 18.07
CA ALA A 219 4.73 -10.92 17.53
C ALA A 219 5.62 -9.90 18.27
N THR A 220 6.20 -8.97 17.53
CA THR A 220 6.95 -7.85 18.11
C THR A 220 6.08 -6.59 18.07
N PRO A 221 5.26 -6.34 19.12
CA PRO A 221 4.32 -5.24 19.12
C PRO A 221 5.04 -3.90 19.12
N ASN A 222 4.64 -3.02 18.19
CA ASN A 222 5.14 -1.67 18.11
C ASN A 222 4.07 -0.70 17.60
N SER A 223 4.21 0.57 17.93
CA SER A 223 3.22 1.60 17.61
C SER A 223 3.05 1.87 16.11
N THR A 224 4.05 1.54 15.29
CA THR A 224 4.03 1.81 13.84
C THR A 224 3.33 0.67 13.08
N ALA A 225 3.75 -0.57 13.30
CA ALA A 225 3.23 -1.72 12.56
C ALA A 225 1.85 -2.16 13.07
N CYS A 226 1.64 -2.21 14.39
CA CYS A 226 0.38 -2.67 14.97
C CYS A 226 -0.80 -1.76 14.64
N GLY A 227 -0.57 -0.47 14.34
CA GLY A 227 -1.63 0.45 13.92
C GLY A 227 -2.38 -0.02 12.68
N PHE A 228 -1.70 -0.73 11.77
CA PHE A 228 -2.22 -1.22 10.49
C PHE A 228 -2.35 -2.74 10.41
N CYS A 229 -2.10 -3.45 11.52
CA CYS A 229 -2.14 -4.91 11.54
C CYS A 229 -3.59 -5.42 11.54
N GLU A 230 -3.93 -6.22 10.55
CA GLU A 230 -5.28 -6.81 10.43
C GLU A 230 -5.58 -7.82 11.56
N TRP A 231 -4.55 -8.45 12.11
CA TRP A 231 -4.66 -9.43 13.19
C TRP A 231 -4.66 -8.82 14.60
N LYS A 232 -4.49 -7.54 14.72
CA LYS A 232 -4.36 -6.81 15.97
C LYS A 232 -5.47 -7.12 16.98
N ALA A 233 -6.72 -7.23 16.50
CA ALA A 233 -7.88 -7.53 17.33
C ALA A 233 -7.72 -8.82 18.14
N TRP A 234 -7.05 -9.82 17.58
CA TRP A 234 -6.87 -11.16 18.16
C TRP A 234 -5.44 -11.46 18.61
N CYS A 235 -4.51 -10.49 18.53
CA CYS A 235 -3.11 -10.69 18.87
C CYS A 235 -2.90 -10.63 20.41
N PRO A 236 -2.58 -11.75 21.06
CA PRO A 236 -2.41 -11.77 22.52
C PRO A 236 -1.22 -10.92 22.96
N THR A 237 -0.13 -10.93 22.21
CA THR A 237 1.07 -10.14 22.50
C THR A 237 0.80 -8.63 22.41
N TRP A 238 -0.06 -8.19 21.48
CA TRP A 238 -0.45 -6.78 21.38
C TRP A 238 -1.30 -6.35 22.58
N TRP A 239 -2.26 -7.18 23.00
CA TRP A 239 -3.08 -6.90 24.18
C TRP A 239 -2.25 -6.90 25.46
N ALA A 240 -1.29 -7.84 25.61
CA ALA A 240 -0.35 -7.87 26.71
C ALA A 240 0.50 -6.57 26.75
N ALA A 241 1.09 -6.18 25.62
CA ALA A 241 1.90 -4.95 25.54
C ALA A 241 1.08 -3.68 25.86
N ARG A 242 -0.22 -3.67 25.53
CA ARG A 242 -1.12 -2.57 25.92
C ARG A 242 -1.43 -2.58 27.41
N ARG A 243 -1.71 -3.74 27.99
CA ARG A 243 -1.97 -3.91 29.42
C ARG A 243 -0.77 -3.49 30.26
N ASP A 244 0.41 -3.86 29.82
CA ASP A 244 1.67 -3.60 30.52
C ASP A 244 2.22 -2.17 30.28
N GLY A 245 1.50 -1.36 29.51
CA GLY A 245 1.88 0.04 29.24
C GLY A 245 3.05 0.20 28.27
N ILE A 246 3.51 -0.87 27.62
CA ILE A 246 4.57 -0.84 26.59
C ILE A 246 4.07 -0.10 25.34
N LEU A 247 2.81 -0.32 24.97
CA LEU A 247 2.15 0.41 23.90
C LEU A 247 1.17 1.43 24.46
N PRO A 248 1.15 2.67 23.93
CA PRO A 248 0.17 3.67 24.35
C PRO A 248 -1.26 3.23 23.99
N PRO A 249 -2.27 3.64 24.76
CA PRO A 249 -3.68 3.30 24.49
C PRO A 249 -4.24 3.91 23.18
N GLY A 250 -3.44 4.60 22.43
CA GLY A 250 -3.84 5.45 21.30
C GLY A 250 -4.12 6.89 21.77
N ASN A 251 -4.08 7.83 20.84
CA ASN A 251 -4.39 9.24 21.13
C ASN A 251 -5.91 9.48 21.04
N ILE A 252 -6.35 9.97 19.88
CA ILE A 252 -7.76 10.27 19.59
C ILE A 252 -8.51 8.98 19.24
N PHE A 253 -7.86 8.05 18.53
CA PHE A 253 -8.44 6.77 18.12
C PHE A 253 -8.00 5.65 19.05
N ARG A 254 -8.96 4.85 19.50
CA ARG A 254 -8.76 3.73 20.42
C ARG A 254 -9.33 2.44 19.86
N ASP A 255 -8.69 1.35 20.23
CA ASP A 255 -9.17 0.00 19.95
C ASP A 255 -9.58 -0.64 21.27
N GLU A 256 -10.78 -1.19 21.34
CA GLU A 256 -11.35 -1.77 22.55
C GLU A 256 -12.04 -3.09 22.23
N VAL A 257 -11.99 -4.05 23.16
CA VAL A 257 -12.93 -5.17 23.19
C VAL A 257 -13.99 -4.87 24.25
N VAL A 258 -15.24 -5.05 23.86
CA VAL A 258 -16.39 -4.61 24.67
C VAL A 258 -17.54 -5.61 24.61
N ASN A 259 -18.37 -5.63 25.66
CA ASN A 259 -19.71 -6.20 25.63
C ASN A 259 -20.72 -5.11 25.29
N ILE A 260 -21.74 -5.45 24.50
CA ILE A 260 -22.86 -4.57 24.19
C ILE A 260 -23.86 -4.67 25.33
N ILE A 261 -24.07 -3.57 26.06
CA ILE A 261 -25.06 -3.52 27.15
C ILE A 261 -26.41 -3.03 26.62
N ARG A 262 -26.37 -2.01 25.77
CA ARG A 262 -27.59 -1.45 25.15
C ARG A 262 -27.22 -0.84 23.81
N PHE A 263 -28.08 -1.05 22.84
CA PHE A 263 -27.96 -0.46 21.51
C PHE A 263 -29.32 0.06 21.05
N ASP A 264 -29.33 1.30 20.59
CA ASP A 264 -30.48 1.93 19.95
C ASP A 264 -30.21 1.97 18.45
N SER A 265 -30.95 1.17 17.70
CA SER A 265 -30.76 1.02 16.25
C SER A 265 -31.07 2.29 15.46
N ASP A 266 -31.93 3.18 15.97
CA ASP A 266 -32.36 4.36 15.25
C ASP A 266 -31.38 5.53 15.40
N SER A 267 -30.96 5.80 16.62
CA SER A 267 -30.03 6.87 16.92
C SER A 267 -28.55 6.47 16.83
N GLY A 268 -28.25 5.16 16.85
CA GLY A 268 -26.90 4.62 16.97
C GLY A 268 -26.27 4.81 18.35
N ALA A 269 -27.05 5.27 19.34
CA ALA A 269 -26.57 5.41 20.70
C ALA A 269 -26.34 4.03 21.33
N THR A 270 -25.15 3.82 21.86
CA THR A 270 -24.75 2.52 22.39
C THR A 270 -24.08 2.67 23.75
N LEU A 271 -24.39 1.78 24.67
CA LEU A 271 -23.69 1.61 25.93
C LEU A 271 -22.85 0.34 25.85
N PHE A 272 -21.56 0.48 26.04
CA PHE A 272 -20.59 -0.60 26.07
C PHE A 272 -20.02 -0.80 27.48
N GLU A 273 -19.62 -2.03 27.76
CA GLU A 273 -18.79 -2.39 28.91
C GLU A 273 -17.46 -2.93 28.42
N ARG A 274 -16.32 -2.42 28.91
CA ARG A 274 -15.00 -2.90 28.50
C ARG A 274 -14.81 -4.37 28.90
N ALA A 275 -14.32 -5.13 27.97
CA ALA A 275 -14.03 -6.56 28.10
C ALA A 275 -12.60 -6.83 27.59
N PRO A 276 -11.55 -6.22 28.22
CA PRO A 276 -10.20 -6.34 27.70
C PRO A 276 -9.73 -7.79 27.73
N PRO A 277 -9.06 -8.29 26.69
CA PRO A 277 -8.42 -9.58 26.71
C PRO A 277 -7.36 -9.64 27.82
N VAL A 278 -7.41 -10.68 28.66
CA VAL A 278 -6.46 -10.95 29.72
C VAL A 278 -5.88 -12.36 29.55
N GLY A 279 -4.65 -12.55 30.01
CA GLY A 279 -3.94 -13.82 29.87
C GLY A 279 -3.46 -14.13 28.45
N ASP A 280 -2.74 -15.22 28.31
CA ASP A 280 -2.10 -15.64 27.06
C ASP A 280 -3.09 -16.31 26.09
N GLU A 281 -4.21 -16.81 26.59
CA GLU A 281 -5.25 -17.47 25.80
C GLU A 281 -6.39 -16.53 25.40
N GLY A 282 -6.27 -15.23 25.72
CA GLY A 282 -7.26 -14.22 25.34
C GLY A 282 -8.55 -14.30 26.15
N GLU A 283 -8.49 -14.78 27.38
CA GLU A 283 -9.63 -14.71 28.30
C GLU A 283 -10.13 -13.27 28.40
N VAL A 284 -11.46 -13.09 28.37
CA VAL A 284 -12.06 -11.77 28.48
C VAL A 284 -12.13 -11.37 29.95
N GLY A 285 -11.39 -10.31 30.28
CA GLY A 285 -11.48 -9.69 31.61
C GLY A 285 -12.81 -8.97 31.79
N ARG A 286 -13.34 -8.98 32.98
CA ARG A 286 -14.46 -8.10 33.34
C ARG A 286 -13.92 -6.77 33.82
N SER A 287 -14.41 -5.68 33.23
CA SER A 287 -14.15 -4.35 33.73
C SER A 287 -15.50 -3.67 33.93
N GLU A 288 -15.76 -3.15 35.10
CA GLU A 288 -16.97 -2.36 35.38
C GLU A 288 -17.00 -1.01 34.64
N ASN A 289 -16.00 -0.72 33.82
CA ASN A 289 -15.88 0.50 33.05
C ASN A 289 -16.85 0.52 31.86
N LYS A 290 -17.97 1.21 32.04
CA LYS A 290 -18.94 1.47 31.00
C LYS A 290 -18.65 2.81 30.31
N PHE A 291 -18.95 2.89 29.01
CA PHE A 291 -18.87 4.14 28.28
C PHE A 291 -19.95 4.20 27.19
N GLY A 292 -20.37 5.43 26.89
CA GLY A 292 -21.30 5.68 25.78
C GLY A 292 -20.55 5.78 24.46
N ALA A 293 -21.20 5.35 23.40
CA ALA A 293 -20.73 5.56 22.02
C ALA A 293 -21.88 6.00 21.12
N ILE A 294 -21.54 6.69 20.05
CA ILE A 294 -22.44 7.04 18.95
C ILE A 294 -21.90 6.42 17.69
N LEU A 295 -22.70 5.52 17.12
CA LEU A 295 -22.41 4.83 15.87
C LEU A 295 -23.14 5.54 14.73
N ARG A 296 -22.43 5.75 13.61
CA ARG A 296 -22.97 6.36 12.40
C ARG A 296 -22.48 5.58 11.19
N ASP A 297 -23.15 5.81 10.09
CA ASP A 297 -22.73 5.32 8.77
C ASP A 297 -22.37 3.81 8.77
N GLN A 298 -21.18 3.46 8.33
CA GLN A 298 -20.72 2.08 8.25
C GLN A 298 -20.71 1.38 9.61
N ALA A 299 -20.26 2.03 10.68
CA ALA A 299 -20.26 1.42 12.02
C ALA A 299 -21.65 1.06 12.53
N LEU A 300 -22.64 1.92 12.26
CA LEU A 300 -24.04 1.63 12.58
C LEU A 300 -24.58 0.43 11.78
N SER A 301 -24.26 0.38 10.49
CA SER A 301 -24.66 -0.73 9.62
C SER A 301 -24.03 -2.05 10.07
N GLN A 302 -22.75 -2.05 10.40
CA GLN A 302 -22.05 -3.24 10.91
C GLN A 302 -22.66 -3.74 12.23
N MET A 303 -22.98 -2.83 13.15
CA MET A 303 -23.61 -3.21 14.42
C MET A 303 -25.00 -3.83 14.21
N ARG A 304 -25.82 -3.23 13.35
CA ARG A 304 -27.15 -3.78 13.01
C ARG A 304 -27.00 -5.19 12.41
N GLN A 305 -26.15 -5.34 11.40
CA GLN A 305 -25.92 -6.64 10.75
C GLN A 305 -25.43 -7.70 11.73
N LEU A 306 -24.54 -7.34 12.65
CA LEU A 306 -24.03 -8.24 13.68
C LEU A 306 -25.14 -8.71 14.63
N LEU A 307 -25.97 -7.80 15.12
CA LEU A 307 -27.08 -8.13 16.03
C LEU A 307 -28.20 -8.88 15.31
N ASP A 308 -28.51 -8.51 14.07
CA ASP A 308 -29.50 -9.21 13.24
C ASP A 308 -29.08 -10.66 12.95
N SER A 309 -27.77 -10.94 12.90
CA SER A 309 -27.25 -12.31 12.82
C SER A 309 -27.41 -13.15 14.11
N GLY A 310 -27.91 -12.54 15.20
CA GLY A 310 -28.09 -13.19 16.49
C GLY A 310 -26.82 -13.25 17.34
N TYR A 311 -25.76 -12.51 16.97
CA TYR A 311 -24.51 -12.50 17.72
C TYR A 311 -24.68 -11.84 19.10
N GLN A 312 -24.19 -12.51 20.14
CA GLN A 312 -24.30 -12.06 21.54
C GLN A 312 -22.94 -11.98 22.28
N GLY A 313 -21.85 -12.26 21.58
CA GLY A 313 -20.50 -12.23 22.15
C GLY A 313 -19.91 -10.82 22.27
N PRO A 314 -18.69 -10.73 22.80
CA PRO A 314 -17.93 -9.49 22.79
C PRO A 314 -17.65 -9.02 21.38
N VAL A 315 -17.50 -7.71 21.20
CA VAL A 315 -17.14 -7.09 19.92
C VAL A 315 -15.82 -6.33 20.03
N PHE A 316 -15.04 -6.37 18.98
CA PHE A 316 -13.90 -5.48 18.81
C PHE A 316 -14.37 -4.18 18.15
N LEU A 317 -14.02 -3.07 18.77
CA LEU A 317 -14.18 -1.73 18.22
C LEU A 317 -12.83 -1.24 17.74
N GLY A 318 -12.65 -1.11 16.44
CA GLY A 318 -11.43 -0.59 15.82
C GLY A 318 -11.54 0.89 15.52
N SER A 319 -10.52 1.66 15.85
CA SER A 319 -10.43 3.10 15.58
C SER A 319 -11.60 3.93 16.12
N ALA A 320 -12.11 3.61 17.30
CA ALA A 320 -13.12 4.41 17.97
C ALA A 320 -12.54 5.78 18.37
N LYS A 321 -13.12 6.87 17.87
CA LYS A 321 -12.67 8.24 18.17
C LYS A 321 -13.16 8.69 19.53
N ALA A 322 -12.24 8.92 20.45
CA ALA A 322 -12.57 9.42 21.79
C ALA A 322 -12.88 10.93 21.75
N ASP A 323 -14.04 11.32 22.31
CA ASP A 323 -14.44 12.69 22.50
C ASP A 323 -15.04 12.84 23.91
N GLY A 324 -14.22 13.31 24.85
CA GLY A 324 -14.58 13.37 26.25
C GLY A 324 -14.93 11.99 26.82
N LYS A 325 -16.19 11.82 27.27
CA LYS A 325 -16.70 10.55 27.84
C LYS A 325 -17.43 9.67 26.83
N VAL A 326 -17.56 10.13 25.58
CA VAL A 326 -18.27 9.43 24.52
C VAL A 326 -17.29 9.04 23.42
N MET A 327 -17.48 7.88 22.82
CA MET A 327 -16.75 7.48 21.63
C MET A 327 -17.61 7.64 20.39
N HIS A 328 -17.00 8.02 19.28
CA HIS A 328 -17.65 8.12 17.98
C HIS A 328 -17.07 7.07 17.04
N LEU A 329 -17.94 6.31 16.40
CA LEU A 329 -17.61 5.33 15.38
C LEU A 329 -18.37 5.68 14.09
N GLY A 330 -17.68 5.63 12.96
CA GLY A 330 -18.22 6.00 11.64
C GLY A 330 -17.57 5.18 10.53
N ASP A 331 -17.48 5.76 9.33
CA ASP A 331 -16.88 5.12 8.14
C ASP A 331 -15.41 4.70 8.32
N TRP A 332 -14.70 5.32 9.25
CA TRP A 332 -13.30 5.02 9.55
C TRP A 332 -13.11 3.92 10.60
N SER A 333 -14.21 3.47 11.24
CA SER A 333 -14.20 2.53 12.35
C SER A 333 -14.60 1.15 11.89
N GLU A 334 -14.30 0.16 12.69
CA GLU A 334 -14.75 -1.21 12.47
C GLU A 334 -15.38 -1.81 13.71
N ILE A 335 -16.40 -2.65 13.51
CA ILE A 335 -17.04 -3.43 14.55
C ILE A 335 -17.01 -4.89 14.08
N LEU A 336 -16.29 -5.73 14.82
CA LEU A 336 -16.10 -7.13 14.48
C LEU A 336 -16.57 -8.03 15.63
N PRO A 337 -17.17 -9.19 15.34
CA PRO A 337 -17.34 -10.22 16.36
C PRO A 337 -15.96 -10.60 16.91
N TRP A 338 -15.85 -10.73 18.22
CA TRP A 338 -14.58 -11.05 18.84
C TRP A 338 -14.66 -12.32 19.66
N SER A 339 -13.71 -13.21 19.46
CA SER A 339 -13.46 -14.38 20.29
C SER A 339 -11.95 -14.60 20.39
N PRO A 340 -11.45 -15.17 21.50
CA PRO A 340 -10.05 -15.55 21.57
C PRO A 340 -9.70 -16.54 20.46
N ILE A 341 -8.48 -16.47 19.97
CA ILE A 341 -7.96 -17.48 19.06
C ILE A 341 -7.74 -18.75 19.87
N ASN A 342 -8.49 -19.78 19.53
CA ASN A 342 -8.32 -21.09 20.17
C ASN A 342 -7.10 -21.78 19.56
N LYS A 343 -6.00 -21.88 20.31
CA LYS A 343 -4.76 -22.54 19.88
C LYS A 343 -4.94 -24.01 19.52
N SER A 344 -6.04 -24.64 19.95
CA SER A 344 -6.33 -26.03 19.58
C SER A 344 -6.86 -26.23 18.17
N LEU A 345 -7.05 -25.14 17.40
CA LEU A 345 -7.52 -25.17 16.01
C LEU A 345 -6.41 -24.82 15.00
N ILE A 346 -5.20 -24.56 15.45
CA ILE A 346 -4.00 -24.35 14.66
C ILE A 346 -3.07 -25.56 14.82
#